data_e80554f02beacbbb77a464c5229a9f61
#
_entry.id   e80554f02beacbbb77a464c5229a9f61
#
_cell.length_a   1.000
_cell.length_b   1.000
_cell.length_c   1.000
_cell.angle_alpha   90.00
_cell.angle_beta   90.00
_cell.angle_gamma   90.00
#
_symmetry.space_group_name_H-M   'P 1'
#
loop_
_entity.id
_entity.type
_entity.pdbx_description
1 polymer ?
#
loop_
_entity_poly.entity_id
_entity_poly.type
_entity_poly.pdbx_seq_one_letter_code
_entity_poly.pdbx_strand_id
1 'polypeptide(L)'
;ANQLVLTKDSPKYDAVYGIDSYTAAIPAGEGLFVDYASPALPQSAKEYEIKGIKGLTPVDRGDVCINVDHKWFKEKGVKEPTGVDDLAKPEYSKLLSIIDPNASTTGFAYLAGVRTAKGEDAKGYLSRMAAGGVHVASDWTNAYNVDFSAGEGKGNYPLVLSYASSPAFAKDTGVIESTCVRQIEYAGVVKGTDNEKGAKAFVDFMVSKKVQSAIPTSMYMYPVDSSVQLPAEWAAKAKLAEHPIVPDLGKVAANRDAWL
;
A
#
# COMPACT_ATOMS: atom_id res chain seq x y z
N ALA A 1 -9.34 9.44 4.77
CA ALA A 1 -10.29 9.88 3.74
C ALA A 1 -11.64 10.25 4.35
N ASN A 2 -12.31 9.33 5.05
CA ASN A 2 -13.67 9.56 5.59
C ASN A 2 -13.78 10.79 6.51
N GLN A 3 -12.78 11.02 7.37
CA GLN A 3 -12.79 12.17 8.29
C GLN A 3 -12.74 13.52 7.55
N LEU A 4 -12.01 13.59 6.43
CA LEU A 4 -12.00 14.78 5.57
C LEU A 4 -13.38 15.10 5.00
N VAL A 5 -14.09 14.06 4.53
CA VAL A 5 -15.45 14.20 4.00
C VAL A 5 -16.42 14.67 5.09
N LEU A 6 -16.34 14.10 6.29
CA LEU A 6 -17.21 14.47 7.42
C LEU A 6 -16.99 15.90 7.91
N THR A 7 -15.82 16.47 7.68
CA THR A 7 -15.48 17.84 8.15
C THR A 7 -15.38 18.85 7.01
N LYS A 8 -15.90 18.53 5.83
CA LYS A 8 -15.74 19.36 4.61
C LYS A 8 -16.23 20.79 4.74
N ASP A 9 -17.33 20.99 5.47
CA ASP A 9 -17.94 22.32 5.65
C ASP A 9 -17.25 23.18 6.73
N SER A 10 -16.36 22.56 7.53
CA SER A 10 -15.53 23.22 8.54
C SER A 10 -14.23 22.44 8.68
N PRO A 11 -13.27 22.65 7.75
CA PRO A 11 -12.02 21.89 7.73
C PRO A 11 -11.25 22.04 9.04
N LYS A 12 -10.78 20.93 9.57
CA LYS A 12 -9.96 20.88 10.80
C LYS A 12 -8.47 20.79 10.50
N TYR A 13 -8.12 20.61 9.24
CA TYR A 13 -6.76 20.38 8.79
C TYR A 13 -6.45 21.26 7.58
N ASP A 14 -5.23 21.76 7.48
CA ASP A 14 -4.78 22.59 6.37
C ASP A 14 -4.30 21.75 5.18
N ALA A 15 -3.65 20.64 5.49
CA ALA A 15 -3.11 19.69 4.51
C ALA A 15 -3.34 18.27 4.97
N VAL A 16 -3.21 17.34 4.04
CA VAL A 16 -3.26 15.90 4.30
C VAL A 16 -2.08 15.22 3.62
N TYR A 17 -1.59 14.15 4.25
CA TYR A 17 -0.67 13.18 3.66
C TYR A 17 -1.13 11.77 4.01
N GLY A 18 -0.83 10.79 3.13
CA GLY A 18 -1.21 9.39 3.30
C GLY A 18 -2.59 9.04 2.71
N ILE A 19 -3.12 9.90 1.84
CA ILE A 19 -4.22 9.49 0.94
C ILE A 19 -3.61 8.61 -0.13
N ASP A 20 -4.08 7.38 -0.25
CA ASP A 20 -3.53 6.43 -1.22
C ASP A 20 -4.33 6.33 -2.53
N SER A 21 -3.76 5.64 -3.51
CA SER A 21 -4.34 5.42 -4.84
C SER A 21 -5.77 4.90 -4.81
N TYR A 22 -6.13 4.10 -3.80
CA TYR A 22 -7.41 3.38 -3.73
C TYR A 22 -8.48 4.15 -2.96
N THR A 23 -8.08 5.16 -2.20
CA THR A 23 -8.98 6.02 -1.41
C THR A 23 -9.07 7.45 -1.93
N ALA A 24 -8.17 7.85 -2.83
CA ALA A 24 -8.07 9.22 -3.34
C ALA A 24 -9.34 9.73 -4.04
N ALA A 25 -10.05 8.86 -4.74
CA ALA A 25 -11.25 9.24 -5.49
C ALA A 25 -12.39 9.74 -4.58
N ILE A 26 -12.47 9.29 -3.33
CA ILE A 26 -13.52 9.68 -2.37
C ILE A 26 -13.42 11.17 -2.04
N PRO A 27 -12.36 11.67 -1.38
CA PRO A 27 -12.25 13.08 -1.05
C PRO A 27 -12.09 13.98 -2.29
N ALA A 28 -11.48 13.48 -3.37
CA ALA A 28 -11.37 14.24 -4.61
C ALA A 28 -12.72 14.45 -5.29
N GLY A 29 -13.59 13.43 -5.31
CA GLY A 29 -14.96 13.51 -5.84
C GLY A 29 -15.82 14.52 -5.08
N GLU A 30 -15.57 14.71 -3.78
CA GLU A 30 -16.20 15.73 -2.95
C GLU A 30 -15.56 17.13 -3.11
N GLY A 31 -14.56 17.28 -3.97
CA GLY A 31 -13.90 18.56 -4.23
C GLY A 31 -13.13 19.14 -3.03
N LEU A 32 -12.56 18.27 -2.19
CA LEU A 32 -11.95 18.65 -0.91
C LEU A 32 -10.53 19.21 -1.04
N PHE A 33 -9.95 19.22 -2.23
CA PHE A 33 -8.58 19.69 -2.44
C PHE A 33 -8.54 20.99 -3.25
N VAL A 34 -7.60 21.86 -2.88
CA VAL A 34 -7.22 23.00 -3.73
C VAL A 34 -6.50 22.43 -4.96
N ASP A 35 -6.81 22.96 -6.16
CA ASP A 35 -6.09 22.61 -7.39
C ASP A 35 -4.67 23.21 -7.34
N TYR A 36 -3.79 22.52 -6.61
CA TYR A 36 -2.40 22.90 -6.42
C TYR A 36 -1.48 21.80 -6.91
N ALA A 37 -0.61 22.13 -7.85
CA ALA A 37 0.49 21.30 -8.30
C ALA A 37 1.80 21.88 -7.75
N SER A 38 2.54 21.11 -6.97
CA SER A 38 3.83 21.55 -6.42
C SER A 38 4.83 21.83 -7.55
N PRO A 39 5.43 23.03 -7.60
CA PRO A 39 6.50 23.32 -8.56
C PRO A 39 7.79 22.56 -8.26
N ALA A 40 7.91 21.96 -7.07
CA ALA A 40 9.04 21.15 -6.65
C ALA A 40 8.87 19.66 -6.98
N LEU A 41 7.73 19.25 -7.60
CA LEU A 41 7.47 17.85 -7.93
C LEU A 41 8.56 17.31 -8.87
N PRO A 42 9.28 16.23 -8.50
CA PRO A 42 10.26 15.59 -9.37
C PRO A 42 9.61 15.10 -10.67
N GLN A 43 10.33 15.20 -11.79
CA GLN A 43 9.80 14.74 -13.09
C GLN A 43 9.40 13.27 -13.07
N SER A 44 10.15 12.42 -12.33
CA SER A 44 9.85 11.00 -12.16
C SER A 44 8.55 10.73 -11.40
N ALA A 45 8.08 11.68 -10.61
CA ALA A 45 6.84 11.52 -9.83
C ALA A 45 5.57 11.74 -10.68
N LYS A 46 5.68 12.38 -11.85
CA LYS A 46 4.52 12.67 -12.70
C LYS A 46 3.79 11.43 -13.20
N GLU A 47 4.48 10.32 -13.37
CA GLU A 47 3.86 9.05 -13.75
C GLU A 47 2.88 8.50 -12.70
N TYR A 48 2.98 9.00 -11.45
CA TYR A 48 2.13 8.58 -10.34
C TYR A 48 0.93 9.51 -10.10
N GLU A 49 0.80 10.58 -10.88
CA GLU A 49 -0.39 11.44 -10.83
C GLU A 49 -1.64 10.65 -11.24
N ILE A 50 -2.75 10.83 -10.52
CA ILE A 50 -4.01 10.15 -10.82
C ILE A 50 -4.72 10.91 -11.95
N LYS A 51 -4.93 10.26 -13.08
CA LYS A 51 -5.63 10.86 -14.21
C LYS A 51 -7.03 11.35 -13.81
N GLY A 52 -7.29 12.62 -14.05
CA GLY A 52 -8.59 13.24 -13.76
C GLY A 52 -8.78 13.70 -12.31
N ILE A 53 -7.84 13.44 -11.41
CA ILE A 53 -7.84 13.98 -10.05
C ILE A 53 -6.79 15.09 -9.96
N LYS A 54 -7.20 16.25 -9.47
CA LYS A 54 -6.34 17.41 -9.25
C LYS A 54 -6.16 17.68 -7.76
N GLY A 55 -5.08 18.41 -7.43
CA GLY A 55 -4.81 18.83 -6.06
C GLY A 55 -4.21 17.76 -5.15
N LEU A 56 -3.88 16.59 -5.70
CA LEU A 56 -3.13 15.54 -5.01
C LEU A 56 -1.74 15.38 -5.64
N THR A 57 -0.71 15.49 -4.81
CA THR A 57 0.70 15.41 -5.19
C THR A 57 1.26 14.06 -4.72
N PRO A 58 1.80 13.19 -5.60
CA PRO A 58 2.42 11.93 -5.18
C PRO A 58 3.67 12.21 -4.34
N VAL A 59 3.81 11.50 -3.23
CA VAL A 59 4.90 11.69 -2.25
C VAL A 59 5.78 10.46 -2.14
N ASP A 60 5.16 9.30 -2.01
CA ASP A 60 5.86 8.03 -1.92
C ASP A 60 5.07 6.90 -2.57
N ARG A 61 5.71 5.76 -2.69
CA ARG A 61 5.12 4.56 -3.27
C ARG A 61 5.55 3.32 -2.53
N GLY A 62 4.70 2.29 -2.60
CA GLY A 62 5.01 0.97 -2.11
C GLY A 62 4.21 -0.06 -2.88
N ASP A 63 4.73 -1.29 -2.95
CA ASP A 63 3.94 -2.40 -3.43
C ASP A 63 3.46 -3.18 -2.20
N VAL A 64 2.16 -3.42 -2.14
CA VAL A 64 1.54 -4.29 -1.13
C VAL A 64 1.70 -5.72 -1.63
N CYS A 65 2.42 -6.54 -0.88
CA CYS A 65 2.81 -7.88 -1.30
C CYS A 65 2.57 -8.92 -0.20
N ILE A 66 2.46 -10.18 -0.58
CA ILE A 66 2.62 -11.26 0.40
C ILE A 66 4.11 -11.44 0.68
N ASN A 67 4.47 -11.25 1.94
CA ASN A 67 5.79 -11.48 2.49
C ASN A 67 5.92 -12.94 2.95
N VAL A 68 7.13 -13.50 2.86
CA VAL A 68 7.44 -14.90 3.17
C VAL A 68 8.60 -14.99 4.16
N ASP A 69 8.46 -15.84 5.17
CA ASP A 69 9.53 -16.25 6.08
C ASP A 69 10.25 -17.46 5.51
N HIS A 70 11.33 -17.23 4.77
CA HIS A 70 12.16 -18.28 4.14
C HIS A 70 12.71 -19.28 5.17
N LYS A 71 13.05 -18.78 6.37
CA LYS A 71 13.60 -19.61 7.43
C LYS A 71 12.57 -20.64 7.90
N TRP A 72 11.33 -20.20 8.14
CA TRP A 72 10.25 -21.09 8.56
C TRP A 72 10.00 -22.21 7.54
N PHE A 73 9.88 -21.86 6.26
CA PHE A 73 9.65 -22.86 5.19
C PHE A 73 10.78 -23.86 5.10
N LYS A 74 12.03 -23.39 5.19
CA LYS A 74 13.23 -24.26 5.19
C LYS A 74 13.25 -25.21 6.39
N GLU A 75 12.99 -24.71 7.60
CA GLU A 75 13.01 -25.51 8.82
C GLU A 75 11.89 -26.56 8.86
N LYS A 76 10.73 -26.24 8.29
CA LYS A 76 9.59 -27.17 8.19
C LYS A 76 9.68 -28.13 7.01
N GLY A 77 10.61 -27.93 6.09
CA GLY A 77 10.71 -28.75 4.87
C GLY A 77 9.50 -28.60 3.93
N VAL A 78 8.78 -27.47 4.03
CA VAL A 78 7.63 -27.15 3.18
C VAL A 78 8.10 -26.29 2.02
N LYS A 79 7.62 -26.58 0.81
CA LYS A 79 7.92 -25.75 -0.36
C LYS A 79 7.21 -24.40 -0.23
N GLU A 80 7.92 -23.32 -0.54
CA GLU A 80 7.33 -21.97 -0.58
C GLU A 80 6.31 -21.84 -1.74
N PRO A 81 5.24 -21.03 -1.56
CA PRO A 81 4.37 -20.68 -2.67
C PRO A 81 5.12 -19.81 -3.67
N THR A 82 4.83 -19.99 -4.95
CA THR A 82 5.55 -19.30 -6.04
C THR A 82 4.75 -18.18 -6.67
N GLY A 83 3.47 -18.07 -6.35
CA GLY A 83 2.62 -17.07 -6.95
C GLY A 83 1.22 -16.99 -6.33
N VAL A 84 0.44 -16.07 -6.85
CA VAL A 84 -0.91 -15.77 -6.36
C VAL A 84 -1.81 -17.01 -6.36
N ASP A 85 -1.67 -17.91 -7.34
CA ASP A 85 -2.52 -19.11 -7.43
C ASP A 85 -2.26 -20.12 -6.32
N ASP A 86 -1.04 -20.21 -5.83
CA ASP A 86 -0.72 -21.10 -4.73
C ASP A 86 -1.42 -20.70 -3.44
N LEU A 87 -1.62 -19.39 -3.21
CA LEU A 87 -2.21 -18.88 -1.97
C LEU A 87 -3.66 -19.34 -1.73
N ALA A 88 -4.38 -19.73 -2.78
CA ALA A 88 -5.74 -20.29 -2.65
C ALA A 88 -5.76 -21.81 -2.40
N LYS A 89 -4.59 -22.47 -2.36
CA LYS A 89 -4.50 -23.89 -1.99
C LYS A 89 -4.55 -24.02 -0.47
N PRO A 90 -5.27 -25.00 0.08
CA PRO A 90 -5.43 -25.17 1.54
C PRO A 90 -4.13 -25.26 2.32
N GLU A 91 -3.09 -25.86 1.73
CA GLU A 91 -1.77 -25.98 2.35
C GLU A 91 -1.09 -24.63 2.59
N TYR A 92 -1.40 -23.59 1.78
CA TYR A 92 -0.85 -22.23 1.93
C TYR A 92 -1.84 -21.27 2.56
N SER A 93 -3.15 -21.37 2.26
CA SER A 93 -4.15 -20.47 2.83
C SER A 93 -4.10 -20.46 4.37
N LYS A 94 -4.00 -21.61 5.01
CA LYS A 94 -3.90 -21.75 6.47
C LYS A 94 -2.62 -21.17 7.08
N LEU A 95 -1.62 -20.89 6.26
CA LEU A 95 -0.33 -20.32 6.66
C LEU A 95 -0.25 -18.80 6.42
N LEU A 96 -1.33 -18.20 5.91
CA LEU A 96 -1.36 -16.82 5.45
C LEU A 96 -2.21 -15.96 6.37
N SER A 97 -1.65 -14.83 6.83
CA SER A 97 -2.38 -13.73 7.45
C SER A 97 -2.52 -12.58 6.45
N ILE A 98 -3.76 -12.24 6.08
CA ILE A 98 -4.12 -11.05 5.32
C ILE A 98 -4.77 -10.03 6.24
N ILE A 99 -5.09 -8.84 5.73
CA ILE A 99 -5.64 -7.74 6.52
C ILE A 99 -7.07 -7.46 6.06
N ASP A 100 -7.98 -7.17 6.99
CA ASP A 100 -9.35 -6.81 6.69
C ASP A 100 -9.40 -5.58 5.74
N PRO A 101 -9.95 -5.75 4.53
CA PRO A 101 -10.04 -4.67 3.55
C PRO A 101 -10.99 -3.53 3.97
N ASN A 102 -11.89 -3.76 4.93
CA ASN A 102 -12.77 -2.71 5.47
C ASN A 102 -12.02 -1.79 6.43
N ALA A 103 -11.06 -2.33 7.16
CA ALA A 103 -10.34 -1.63 8.22
C ALA A 103 -9.02 -1.01 7.73
N SER A 104 -8.42 -1.54 6.67
CA SER A 104 -7.07 -1.18 6.23
C SER A 104 -6.97 -0.90 4.74
N THR A 105 -6.27 0.17 4.38
CA THR A 105 -5.95 0.48 2.97
C THR A 105 -5.03 -0.56 2.35
N THR A 106 -4.11 -1.14 3.11
CA THR A 106 -3.26 -2.27 2.70
C THR A 106 -4.10 -3.50 2.36
N GLY A 107 -5.09 -3.82 3.23
CA GLY A 107 -6.03 -4.90 2.96
C GLY A 107 -6.87 -4.65 1.72
N PHE A 108 -7.36 -3.41 1.55
CA PHE A 108 -8.13 -3.04 0.36
C PHE A 108 -7.28 -3.04 -0.93
N ALA A 109 -6.02 -2.59 -0.87
CA ALA A 109 -5.10 -2.68 -1.99
C ALA A 109 -4.92 -4.13 -2.47
N TYR A 110 -4.75 -5.08 -1.53
CA TYR A 110 -4.67 -6.50 -1.85
C TYR A 110 -5.96 -7.02 -2.51
N LEU A 111 -7.13 -6.67 -1.96
CA LEU A 111 -8.42 -7.03 -2.55
C LEU A 111 -8.54 -6.51 -3.99
N ALA A 112 -8.20 -5.25 -4.24
CA ALA A 112 -8.20 -4.64 -5.57
C ALA A 112 -7.21 -5.35 -6.52
N GLY A 113 -6.05 -5.75 -6.00
CA GLY A 113 -5.07 -6.56 -6.72
C GLY A 113 -5.61 -7.92 -7.11
N VAL A 114 -6.24 -8.65 -6.20
CA VAL A 114 -6.89 -9.93 -6.47
C VAL A 114 -7.99 -9.78 -7.52
N ARG A 115 -8.83 -8.74 -7.40
CA ARG A 115 -9.88 -8.44 -8.41
C ARG A 115 -9.28 -8.19 -9.80
N THR A 116 -8.15 -7.52 -9.86
CA THR A 116 -7.45 -7.25 -11.12
C THR A 116 -6.81 -8.50 -11.70
N ALA A 117 -6.12 -9.29 -10.88
CA ALA A 117 -5.38 -10.47 -11.33
C ALA A 117 -6.30 -11.66 -11.68
N LYS A 118 -7.45 -11.81 -10.99
CA LYS A 118 -8.37 -12.94 -11.14
C LYS A 118 -9.63 -12.60 -11.94
N GLY A 119 -9.92 -11.32 -12.17
CA GLY A 119 -11.10 -10.93 -12.93
C GLY A 119 -12.39 -11.53 -12.38
N GLU A 120 -13.12 -12.26 -13.21
CA GLU A 120 -14.40 -12.91 -12.83
C GLU A 120 -14.22 -14.01 -11.77
N ASP A 121 -13.07 -14.71 -11.72
CA ASP A 121 -12.80 -15.74 -10.71
C ASP A 121 -12.36 -15.15 -9.35
N ALA A 122 -12.26 -13.85 -9.19
CA ALA A 122 -11.77 -13.24 -7.93
C ALA A 122 -12.60 -13.69 -6.72
N LYS A 123 -13.93 -13.78 -6.85
CA LYS A 123 -14.81 -14.26 -5.77
C LYS A 123 -14.55 -15.73 -5.46
N GLY A 124 -14.40 -16.57 -6.48
CA GLY A 124 -14.08 -18.00 -6.33
C GLY A 124 -12.71 -18.18 -5.67
N TYR A 125 -11.72 -17.42 -6.09
CA TYR A 125 -10.38 -17.42 -5.50
C TYR A 125 -10.42 -17.06 -4.00
N LEU A 126 -11.07 -15.95 -3.61
CA LEU A 126 -11.21 -15.54 -2.21
C LEU A 126 -11.98 -16.57 -1.37
N SER A 127 -13.04 -17.19 -1.96
CA SER A 127 -13.78 -18.25 -1.30
C SER A 127 -12.92 -19.48 -1.03
N ARG A 128 -12.03 -19.85 -1.96
CA ARG A 128 -11.06 -20.95 -1.75
C ARG A 128 -10.06 -20.62 -0.64
N MET A 129 -9.56 -19.38 -0.61
CA MET A 129 -8.68 -18.92 0.49
C MET A 129 -9.37 -19.03 1.84
N ALA A 130 -10.62 -18.55 1.94
CA ALA A 130 -11.40 -18.60 3.17
C ALA A 130 -11.68 -20.04 3.60
N ALA A 131 -12.09 -20.91 2.68
CA ALA A 131 -12.26 -22.35 2.95
C ALA A 131 -10.96 -23.04 3.34
N GLY A 132 -9.82 -22.58 2.83
CA GLY A 132 -8.48 -23.06 3.16
C GLY A 132 -7.96 -22.59 4.51
N GLY A 133 -8.69 -21.68 5.20
CA GLY A 133 -8.36 -21.23 6.55
C GLY A 133 -7.42 -20.01 6.59
N VAL A 134 -7.47 -19.11 5.60
CA VAL A 134 -6.73 -17.85 5.66
C VAL A 134 -7.12 -17.06 6.90
N HIS A 135 -6.13 -16.53 7.61
CA HIS A 135 -6.37 -15.64 8.74
C HIS A 135 -6.57 -14.20 8.26
N VAL A 136 -7.51 -13.50 8.87
CA VAL A 136 -7.80 -12.09 8.57
C VAL A 136 -7.52 -11.26 9.81
N ALA A 137 -6.41 -10.54 9.81
CA ALA A 137 -6.02 -9.63 10.89
C ALA A 137 -6.83 -8.33 10.81
N SER A 138 -7.03 -7.68 11.97
CA SER A 138 -7.78 -6.42 12.08
C SER A 138 -7.06 -5.23 11.41
N ASP A 139 -5.73 -5.25 11.40
CA ASP A 139 -4.88 -4.16 10.91
C ASP A 139 -3.47 -4.66 10.58
N TRP A 140 -2.66 -3.77 9.99
CA TRP A 140 -1.29 -4.09 9.60
C TRP A 140 -0.40 -4.45 10.81
N THR A 141 -0.56 -3.76 11.94
CA THR A 141 0.25 -4.02 13.14
C THR A 141 0.03 -5.42 13.66
N ASN A 142 -1.24 -5.87 13.72
CA ASN A 142 -1.57 -7.24 14.11
C ASN A 142 -1.01 -8.25 13.09
N ALA A 143 -1.23 -8.04 11.79
CA ALA A 143 -0.74 -8.95 10.77
C ALA A 143 0.80 -9.09 10.82
N TYR A 144 1.52 -7.96 10.79
CA TYR A 144 2.97 -7.99 10.62
C TYR A 144 3.73 -8.18 11.93
N ASN A 145 3.35 -7.48 13.00
CA ASN A 145 4.12 -7.54 14.26
C ASN A 145 3.68 -8.69 15.16
N VAL A 146 2.43 -9.16 15.07
CA VAL A 146 1.90 -10.21 15.97
C VAL A 146 1.80 -11.56 15.26
N ASP A 147 1.15 -11.61 14.07
CA ASP A 147 0.84 -12.86 13.38
C ASP A 147 2.03 -13.44 12.62
N PHE A 148 2.86 -12.59 12.01
CA PHE A 148 3.98 -13.02 11.18
C PHE A 148 5.07 -13.73 11.97
N SER A 149 5.50 -14.89 11.50
CA SER A 149 6.52 -15.72 12.19
C SER A 149 7.89 -15.03 12.27
N ALA A 150 8.23 -14.19 11.28
CA ALA A 150 9.44 -13.37 11.28
C ALA A 150 9.21 -11.97 11.89
N GLY A 151 7.98 -11.65 12.34
CA GLY A 151 7.64 -10.44 13.05
C GLY A 151 8.16 -10.42 14.50
N GLU A 152 8.00 -9.27 15.18
CA GLU A 152 8.45 -9.11 16.57
C GLU A 152 7.77 -10.09 17.52
N GLY A 153 6.47 -10.37 17.32
CA GLY A 153 5.68 -11.30 18.12
C GLY A 153 5.96 -12.76 17.87
N LYS A 154 6.75 -13.10 16.83
CA LYS A 154 7.05 -14.47 16.41
C LYS A 154 5.78 -15.32 16.28
N GLY A 155 4.83 -14.80 15.53
CA GLY A 155 3.52 -15.41 15.32
C GLY A 155 3.57 -16.74 14.58
N ASN A 156 2.41 -17.23 14.18
CA ASN A 156 2.28 -18.58 13.61
C ASN A 156 2.15 -18.58 12.09
N TYR A 157 2.12 -17.42 11.43
CA TYR A 157 1.89 -17.31 9.99
C TYR A 157 3.18 -16.97 9.25
N PRO A 158 3.77 -17.90 8.47
CA PRO A 158 4.97 -17.64 7.68
C PRO A 158 4.72 -16.83 6.40
N LEU A 159 3.45 -16.58 6.07
CA LEU A 159 3.02 -15.73 4.99
C LEU A 159 2.18 -14.59 5.56
N VAL A 160 2.49 -13.35 5.18
CA VAL A 160 1.78 -12.18 5.68
C VAL A 160 1.61 -11.12 4.60
N LEU A 161 0.46 -10.44 4.60
CA LEU A 161 0.24 -9.26 3.77
C LEU A 161 0.99 -8.06 4.38
N SER A 162 1.95 -7.51 3.65
CA SER A 162 2.73 -6.34 4.04
C SER A 162 3.27 -5.62 2.81
N TYR A 163 4.39 -4.93 2.91
CA TYR A 163 4.99 -4.14 1.83
C TYR A 163 6.24 -4.81 1.26
N ALA A 164 6.58 -4.47 0.01
CA ALA A 164 7.83 -4.88 -0.64
C ALA A 164 9.08 -4.39 0.12
N SER A 165 8.94 -3.35 0.93
CA SER A 165 10.01 -2.79 1.77
C SER A 165 10.28 -3.60 3.04
N SER A 166 9.32 -4.38 3.52
CA SER A 166 9.43 -5.10 4.80
C SER A 166 10.65 -6.02 4.92
N PRO A 167 11.13 -6.70 3.86
CA PRO A 167 12.33 -7.54 3.94
C PRO A 167 13.63 -6.78 4.25
N ALA A 168 13.67 -5.45 4.10
CA ALA A 168 14.82 -4.64 4.54
C ALA A 168 15.00 -4.69 6.07
N PHE A 169 13.94 -4.96 6.81
CA PHE A 169 13.89 -4.90 8.28
C PHE A 169 13.69 -6.26 8.94
N ALA A 170 13.34 -7.29 8.19
CA ALA A 170 13.14 -8.64 8.70
C ALA A 170 14.13 -9.62 8.05
N LYS A 171 14.96 -10.24 8.87
CA LYS A 171 15.99 -11.19 8.40
C LYS A 171 15.35 -12.46 7.82
N ASP A 172 15.97 -13.01 6.78
CA ASP A 172 15.54 -14.25 6.14
C ASP A 172 14.09 -14.21 5.60
N THR A 173 13.66 -13.02 5.16
CA THR A 173 12.35 -12.81 4.55
C THR A 173 12.45 -12.29 3.11
N GLY A 174 11.38 -12.41 2.37
CA GLY A 174 11.24 -11.91 1.01
C GLY A 174 9.77 -11.63 0.67
N VAL A 175 9.50 -11.39 -0.62
CA VAL A 175 8.15 -11.21 -1.14
C VAL A 175 7.86 -12.19 -2.27
N ILE A 176 6.60 -12.55 -2.42
CA ILE A 176 6.12 -13.26 -3.61
C ILE A 176 5.76 -12.19 -4.65
N GLU A 177 6.66 -11.92 -5.58
CA GLU A 177 6.62 -10.75 -6.47
C GLU A 177 5.31 -10.65 -7.27
N SER A 178 4.78 -11.77 -7.75
CA SER A 178 3.52 -11.80 -8.50
C SER A 178 2.27 -11.44 -7.69
N THR A 179 2.40 -11.27 -6.37
CA THR A 179 1.32 -10.79 -5.49
C THR A 179 1.37 -9.29 -5.23
N CYS A 180 2.41 -8.62 -5.71
CA CYS A 180 2.66 -7.20 -5.41
C CYS A 180 1.69 -6.30 -6.16
N VAL A 181 1.01 -5.43 -5.42
CA VAL A 181 0.03 -4.46 -5.91
C VAL A 181 0.56 -3.06 -5.69
N ARG A 182 0.67 -2.26 -6.75
CA ARG A 182 1.21 -0.89 -6.66
C ARG A 182 0.31 0.01 -5.84
N GLN A 183 0.89 0.68 -4.86
CA GLN A 183 0.23 1.72 -4.06
C GLN A 183 1.07 3.00 -4.09
N ILE A 184 0.42 4.15 -4.26
CA ILE A 184 1.01 5.48 -4.21
C ILE A 184 0.31 6.25 -3.10
N GLU A 185 1.05 7.02 -2.31
CA GLU A 185 0.50 7.93 -1.32
C GLU A 185 0.69 9.38 -1.76
N TYR A 186 -0.31 10.19 -1.43
CA TYR A 186 -0.43 11.56 -1.88
C TYR A 186 -0.53 12.53 -0.72
N ALA A 187 -0.05 13.74 -0.94
CA ALA A 187 -0.34 14.91 -0.13
C ALA A 187 -1.24 15.90 -0.90
N GLY A 188 -2.05 16.64 -0.17
CA GLY A 188 -2.93 17.65 -0.76
C GLY A 188 -3.24 18.79 0.20
N VAL A 189 -3.56 19.95 -0.35
CA VAL A 189 -4.03 21.13 0.39
C VAL A 189 -5.53 21.02 0.56
N VAL A 190 -6.03 21.08 1.78
CA VAL A 190 -7.47 20.97 2.08
C VAL A 190 -8.16 22.28 1.69
N LYS A 191 -9.23 22.17 0.90
CA LYS A 191 -10.02 23.33 0.46
C LYS A 191 -10.75 23.95 1.65
N GLY A 192 -10.73 25.29 1.74
CA GLY A 192 -11.35 26.01 2.85
C GLY A 192 -10.47 26.18 4.07
N THR A 193 -9.19 25.78 4.00
CA THR A 193 -8.21 26.08 5.05
C THR A 193 -7.95 27.57 5.19
N ASP A 194 -7.74 28.04 6.41
CA ASP A 194 -7.32 29.42 6.70
C ASP A 194 -5.82 29.64 6.49
N ASN A 195 -5.04 28.57 6.27
CA ASN A 195 -3.59 28.59 6.10
C ASN A 195 -3.13 27.94 4.79
N GLU A 196 -3.73 28.32 3.67
CA GLU A 196 -3.41 27.75 2.36
C GLU A 196 -1.92 27.88 1.99
N LYS A 197 -1.29 29.02 2.36
CA LYS A 197 0.14 29.23 2.12
C LYS A 197 1.01 28.21 2.88
N GLY A 198 0.72 27.97 4.15
CA GLY A 198 1.43 26.97 4.94
C GLY A 198 1.19 25.56 4.43
N ALA A 199 -0.04 25.23 4.03
CA ALA A 199 -0.40 23.94 3.45
C ALA A 199 0.31 23.67 2.13
N LYS A 200 0.42 24.67 1.23
CA LYS A 200 1.21 24.56 0.00
C LYS A 200 2.69 24.33 0.29
N ALA A 201 3.26 25.09 1.24
CA ALA A 201 4.65 24.91 1.66
C ALA A 201 4.89 23.50 2.25
N PHE A 202 3.92 22.92 2.96
CA PHE A 202 3.99 21.53 3.42
C PHE A 202 4.03 20.56 2.26
N VAL A 203 3.15 20.69 1.26
CA VAL A 203 3.14 19.81 0.07
C VAL A 203 4.48 19.91 -0.69
N ASP A 204 5.02 21.15 -0.87
CA ASP A 204 6.34 21.34 -1.50
C ASP A 204 7.46 20.71 -0.69
N PHE A 205 7.39 20.80 0.63
CA PHE A 205 8.37 20.16 1.53
C PHE A 205 8.35 18.63 1.39
N MET A 206 7.16 18.01 1.29
CA MET A 206 7.03 16.56 1.16
C MET A 206 7.69 15.99 -0.10
N VAL A 207 7.75 16.76 -1.18
CA VAL A 207 8.44 16.36 -2.42
C VAL A 207 9.86 16.89 -2.54
N SER A 208 10.35 17.62 -1.53
CA SER A 208 11.73 18.11 -1.50
C SER A 208 12.74 16.97 -1.40
N LYS A 209 13.95 17.18 -1.95
CA LYS A 209 15.05 16.21 -1.86
C LYS A 209 15.33 15.74 -0.43
N LYS A 210 15.17 16.65 0.54
CA LYS A 210 15.37 16.33 1.96
C LYS A 210 14.39 15.27 2.46
N VAL A 211 13.11 15.46 2.20
CA VAL A 211 12.07 14.49 2.63
C VAL A 211 12.18 13.21 1.81
N GLN A 212 12.30 13.32 0.49
CA GLN A 212 12.42 12.16 -0.39
C GLN A 212 13.60 11.25 0.00
N SER A 213 14.72 11.82 0.42
CA SER A 213 15.87 11.04 0.91
C SER A 213 15.63 10.39 2.29
N ALA A 214 14.71 10.93 3.10
CA ALA A 214 14.39 10.39 4.42
C ALA A 214 13.27 9.31 4.38
N ILE A 215 12.43 9.31 3.34
CA ILE A 215 11.28 8.40 3.21
C ILE A 215 11.65 6.93 3.48
N PRO A 216 12.72 6.35 2.91
CA PRO A 216 13.02 4.93 3.13
C PRO A 216 13.20 4.56 4.61
N THR A 217 13.89 5.40 5.38
CA THR A 217 14.24 5.11 6.78
C THR A 217 13.25 5.66 7.79
N SER A 218 12.38 6.60 7.40
CA SER A 218 11.43 7.23 8.31
C SER A 218 9.99 6.76 8.09
N MET A 219 9.63 6.44 6.85
CA MET A 219 8.27 6.04 6.45
C MET A 219 8.21 4.59 5.94
N TYR A 220 9.37 3.95 5.74
CA TYR A 220 9.46 2.59 5.21
C TYR A 220 8.80 2.41 3.83
N MET A 221 8.81 3.49 3.05
CA MET A 221 8.25 3.55 1.69
C MET A 221 9.35 3.93 0.68
N TYR A 222 9.05 3.83 -0.60
CA TYR A 222 9.98 4.23 -1.66
C TYR A 222 9.67 5.67 -2.09
N PRO A 223 10.71 6.52 -2.25
CA PRO A 223 10.51 7.88 -2.73
C PRO A 223 9.97 7.88 -4.18
N VAL A 224 9.19 8.89 -4.54
CA VAL A 224 8.78 9.13 -5.92
C VAL A 224 9.87 9.84 -6.74
N ASP A 225 10.85 10.43 -6.08
CA ASP A 225 12.05 10.98 -6.71
C ASP A 225 13.03 9.85 -7.04
N SER A 226 13.08 9.42 -8.31
CA SER A 226 13.96 8.35 -8.78
C SER A 226 15.47 8.68 -8.66
N SER A 227 15.82 9.95 -8.40
CA SER A 227 17.22 10.35 -8.17
C SER A 227 17.71 10.09 -6.73
N VAL A 228 16.82 9.66 -5.83
CA VAL A 228 17.18 9.26 -4.48
C VAL A 228 17.80 7.87 -4.50
N GLN A 229 19.00 7.74 -3.94
CA GLN A 229 19.61 6.45 -3.72
C GLN A 229 19.01 5.78 -2.48
N LEU A 230 18.50 4.56 -2.65
CA LEU A 230 18.02 3.77 -1.52
C LEU A 230 19.18 3.30 -0.65
N PRO A 231 18.99 3.12 0.68
CA PRO A 231 19.98 2.50 1.54
C PRO A 231 20.42 1.13 0.97
N ALA A 232 21.69 0.77 1.16
CA ALA A 232 22.26 -0.45 0.56
C ALA A 232 21.48 -1.73 0.91
N GLU A 233 20.97 -1.83 2.14
CA GLU A 233 20.14 -2.97 2.56
C GLU A 233 18.81 -3.04 1.80
N TRP A 234 18.20 -1.89 1.50
CA TRP A 234 16.99 -1.82 0.68
C TRP A 234 17.27 -2.28 -0.75
N ALA A 235 18.34 -1.79 -1.35
CA ALA A 235 18.73 -2.17 -2.71
C ALA A 235 18.97 -3.68 -2.84
N ALA A 236 19.42 -4.34 -1.76
CA ALA A 236 19.68 -5.77 -1.74
C ALA A 236 18.43 -6.62 -1.48
N LYS A 237 17.53 -6.19 -0.57
CA LYS A 237 16.47 -7.06 -0.01
C LYS A 237 15.04 -6.59 -0.31
N ALA A 238 14.85 -5.29 -0.53
CA ALA A 238 13.55 -4.65 -0.68
C ALA A 238 13.43 -4.00 -2.05
N LYS A 239 13.39 -4.81 -3.10
CA LYS A 239 13.17 -4.33 -4.47
C LYS A 239 11.69 -4.19 -4.75
N LEU A 240 11.31 -3.12 -5.44
CA LEU A 240 9.98 -3.03 -6.03
C LEU A 240 9.81 -4.11 -7.10
N ALA A 241 8.59 -4.65 -7.19
CA ALA A 241 8.26 -5.59 -8.25
C ALA A 241 8.47 -4.96 -9.63
N GLU A 242 9.08 -5.71 -10.55
CA GLU A 242 9.27 -5.24 -11.94
C GLU A 242 7.92 -5.13 -12.66
N HIS A 243 7.00 -6.05 -12.37
CA HIS A 243 5.67 -6.13 -12.96
C HIS A 243 4.58 -6.20 -11.89
N PRO A 244 4.38 -5.15 -11.09
CA PRO A 244 3.33 -5.16 -10.08
C PRO A 244 1.95 -5.17 -10.73
N ILE A 245 0.98 -5.70 -10.00
CA ILE A 245 -0.43 -5.55 -10.34
C ILE A 245 -0.78 -4.07 -10.17
N VAL A 246 -1.33 -3.46 -11.22
CA VAL A 246 -1.78 -2.05 -11.20
C VAL A 246 -3.29 -2.03 -11.48
N PRO A 247 -4.14 -1.98 -10.45
CA PRO A 247 -5.57 -1.86 -10.60
C PRO A 247 -5.99 -0.59 -11.34
N ASP A 248 -7.02 -0.69 -12.17
CA ASP A 248 -7.68 0.47 -12.78
C ASP A 248 -8.40 1.27 -11.68
N LEU A 249 -7.88 2.45 -11.34
CA LEU A 249 -8.41 3.26 -10.25
C LEU A 249 -9.84 3.75 -10.48
N GLY A 250 -10.27 3.92 -11.74
CA GLY A 250 -11.66 4.24 -12.07
C GLY A 250 -12.59 3.08 -11.74
N LYS A 251 -12.19 1.85 -12.09
CA LYS A 251 -12.96 0.64 -11.72
C LYS A 251 -12.96 0.42 -10.20
N VAL A 252 -11.84 0.65 -9.53
CA VAL A 252 -11.75 0.56 -8.07
C VAL A 252 -12.73 1.52 -7.42
N ALA A 253 -12.73 2.79 -7.81
CA ALA A 253 -13.62 3.80 -7.26
C ALA A 253 -15.10 3.46 -7.48
N ALA A 254 -15.45 3.00 -8.69
CA ALA A 254 -16.84 2.65 -9.06
C ALA A 254 -17.38 1.40 -8.36
N ASN A 255 -16.49 0.49 -7.91
CA ASN A 255 -16.92 -0.80 -7.38
C ASN A 255 -16.53 -1.03 -5.91
N ARG A 256 -15.91 -0.05 -5.27
CA ARG A 256 -15.34 -0.21 -3.93
C ARG A 256 -16.33 -0.82 -2.93
N ASP A 257 -17.50 -0.23 -2.81
CA ASP A 257 -18.51 -0.67 -1.83
C ASP A 257 -19.09 -2.05 -2.16
N ALA A 258 -19.14 -2.41 -3.46
CA ALA A 258 -19.59 -3.73 -3.89
C ALA A 258 -18.52 -4.83 -3.69
N TRP A 259 -17.27 -4.45 -3.52
CA TRP A 259 -16.17 -5.39 -3.28
C TRP A 259 -15.95 -5.67 -1.80
N LEU A 260 -16.27 -4.71 -0.93
CA LEU A 260 -16.27 -4.83 0.53
C LEU A 260 -17.52 -5.54 1.04
#